data_8f9437b9e5442b7cf23599be34e6b8e5
#
_entry.id   8f9437b9e5442b7cf23599be34e6b8e5
#
_cell.length_a   1.000
_cell.length_b   1.000
_cell.length_c   1.000
_cell.angle_alpha   90.00
_cell.angle_beta   90.00
_cell.angle_gamma   90.00
#
_symmetry.space_group_name_H-M   'P 1'
#
loop_
_entity.id
_entity.type
_entity.pdbx_description
1 polymer ?
#
loop_
_entity_poly.entity_id
_entity_poly.type
_entity_poly.pdbx_seq_one_letter_code
_entity_poly.pdbx_strand_id
1 'polypeptide(L)'
;MIEAAPPAGLPALEARLHQDLEWLALPARRWVQTAARHDGQDVLDVAIVGGGMAGLALAASLAQLGVQARIFDRAPAGFEGPWATTARMETLRSPKELTGPALGLPALTFRAWFEAQFGLAAWAALDKIPRLQWADYLRWYRKVLGLDLRNRQRVLAVRPRADGLVQLDLSDETRGGRSYQVLARHVALAAGRDGLGGPWVPEWAHALPRERWKHSSDEWDGASLRGLRVAVIGGGASAMDAAATALEGGAARVDLLIRRPDLPRINKGKGAGSPGMAHGFWTLSDEWKWRLRHYLNVQQVPPPHGSTLRVSRHANAFFHLGAPVRSVVQRADGALRVDTAKGPLAADALIFCTGFRTDWSLRPEFAPFAPHVRLWQDRFTPPAGEEDAELATSPDLGPLFEFLEKTPGACPGLERVHCFCYPAALSHGAATGDIPQITDGAQRLARGLAARLLCEDVAQHFAAMGRYDEPELVGDEWTPAEFPAYAACDDGSEGAR
;
A
#
# COMPACT_ATOMS: atom_id res chain seq x y z
N MET A 1 23.42 -37.00 0.56
CA MET A 1 22.91 -35.72 1.10
C MET A 1 23.97 -34.67 0.82
N ILE A 2 23.67 -33.68 0.02
CA ILE A 2 24.59 -32.54 -0.22
C ILE A 2 24.51 -31.75 1.09
N GLU A 3 25.62 -31.70 1.82
CA GLU A 3 25.75 -30.89 3.03
C GLU A 3 25.50 -29.42 2.64
N ALA A 4 24.44 -28.82 3.20
CA ALA A 4 24.07 -27.45 2.84
C ALA A 4 25.20 -26.52 3.27
N ALA A 5 25.75 -25.76 2.33
CA ALA A 5 26.74 -24.74 2.63
C ALA A 5 26.22 -23.78 3.71
N PRO A 6 27.08 -23.29 4.62
CA PRO A 6 26.66 -22.31 5.62
C PRO A 6 26.09 -21.07 4.95
N PRO A 7 25.15 -20.33 5.63
CA PRO A 7 24.59 -19.12 5.07
C PRO A 7 25.65 -18.08 4.76
N ALA A 8 25.62 -17.52 3.56
CA ALA A 8 26.62 -16.57 3.07
C ALA A 8 26.56 -15.19 3.76
N GLY A 9 25.50 -14.93 4.52
CA GLY A 9 25.26 -13.67 5.23
C GLY A 9 24.70 -12.55 4.37
N LEU A 10 24.20 -11.51 5.01
CA LEU A 10 23.67 -10.32 4.31
C LEU A 10 24.71 -9.60 3.43
N PRO A 11 26.00 -9.48 3.84
CA PRO A 11 26.98 -8.83 2.98
C PRO A 11 27.13 -9.49 1.60
N ALA A 12 27.09 -10.81 1.52
CA ALA A 12 27.19 -11.53 0.24
C ALA A 12 25.92 -11.32 -0.61
N LEU A 13 24.73 -11.30 0.02
CA LEU A 13 23.49 -11.00 -0.66
C LEU A 13 23.46 -9.55 -1.17
N GLU A 14 23.91 -8.60 -0.37
CA GLU A 14 24.00 -7.18 -0.75
C GLU A 14 24.97 -6.97 -1.92
N ALA A 15 26.12 -7.66 -1.91
CA ALA A 15 27.07 -7.64 -3.03
C ALA A 15 26.45 -8.21 -4.32
N ARG A 16 25.74 -9.34 -4.23
CA ARG A 16 25.00 -9.91 -5.36
C ARG A 16 23.92 -8.95 -5.88
N LEU A 17 23.13 -8.36 -4.99
CA LEU A 17 22.10 -7.41 -5.38
C LEU A 17 22.71 -6.20 -6.10
N HIS A 18 23.85 -5.70 -5.60
CA HIS A 18 24.56 -4.60 -6.24
C HIS A 18 25.00 -4.97 -7.67
N GLN A 19 25.56 -6.18 -7.86
CA GLN A 19 25.92 -6.70 -9.17
C GLN A 19 24.72 -6.85 -10.11
N ASP A 20 23.59 -7.39 -9.60
CA ASP A 20 22.34 -7.52 -10.36
C ASP A 20 21.84 -6.14 -10.83
N LEU A 21 21.89 -5.13 -9.94
CA LEU A 21 21.49 -3.76 -10.27
C LEU A 21 22.45 -3.11 -11.30
N GLU A 22 23.76 -3.33 -11.16
CA GLU A 22 24.75 -2.83 -12.13
C GLU A 22 24.51 -3.42 -13.53
N TRP A 23 24.31 -4.73 -13.63
CA TRP A 23 24.04 -5.40 -14.91
C TRP A 23 22.73 -4.96 -15.58
N LEU A 24 21.76 -4.54 -14.77
CA LEU A 24 20.48 -4.00 -15.25
C LEU A 24 20.51 -2.49 -15.46
N ALA A 25 21.65 -1.84 -15.22
CA ALA A 25 21.79 -0.38 -15.22
C ALA A 25 20.76 0.33 -14.32
N LEU A 26 20.52 -0.24 -13.12
CA LEU A 26 19.58 0.29 -12.13
C LEU A 26 20.31 0.86 -10.90
N PRO A 27 19.79 1.94 -10.31
CA PRO A 27 18.69 2.77 -10.80
C PRO A 27 19.09 3.51 -12.09
N ALA A 28 18.11 3.79 -12.96
CA ALA A 28 18.35 4.60 -14.14
C ALA A 28 18.87 6.00 -13.74
N ARG A 29 19.68 6.60 -14.60
CA ARG A 29 20.13 7.99 -14.40
C ARG A 29 18.91 8.92 -14.34
N ARG A 30 19.02 9.95 -13.52
CA ARG A 30 17.97 10.98 -13.45
C ARG A 30 17.83 11.66 -14.81
N TRP A 31 16.63 11.68 -15.33
CA TRP A 31 16.26 12.31 -16.60
C TRP A 31 15.15 13.36 -16.42
N VAL A 32 14.37 13.25 -15.33
CA VAL A 32 13.33 14.24 -15.01
C VAL A 32 13.98 15.60 -14.86
N GLN A 33 13.46 16.58 -15.59
CA GLN A 33 13.98 17.94 -15.53
C GLN A 33 13.75 18.49 -14.12
N THR A 34 14.78 19.14 -13.59
CA THR A 34 14.62 19.82 -12.31
C THR A 34 13.59 20.90 -12.50
N ALA A 35 12.40 20.75 -11.88
CA ALA A 35 11.42 21.80 -11.86
C ALA A 35 12.10 23.06 -11.32
N ALA A 36 11.91 24.18 -12.02
CA ALA A 36 12.40 25.46 -11.56
C ALA A 36 11.91 25.66 -10.11
N ARG A 37 12.78 26.20 -9.25
CA ARG A 37 12.36 26.56 -7.89
C ARG A 37 11.09 27.39 -7.97
N HIS A 38 10.03 26.91 -7.33
CA HIS A 38 8.81 27.68 -7.23
C HIS A 38 8.93 28.54 -5.96
N ASP A 39 8.87 29.87 -6.11
CA ASP A 39 9.07 30.82 -5.02
C ASP A 39 10.34 30.54 -4.17
N GLY A 40 11.42 30.09 -4.80
CA GLY A 40 12.67 29.76 -4.14
C GLY A 40 12.71 28.39 -3.44
N GLN A 41 11.65 27.62 -3.48
CA GLN A 41 11.58 26.26 -2.92
C GLN A 41 11.86 25.18 -3.98
N ASP A 42 12.56 24.15 -3.57
CA ASP A 42 12.77 22.95 -4.41
C ASP A 42 11.44 22.19 -4.52
N VAL A 43 11.13 21.75 -5.76
CA VAL A 43 9.95 20.95 -6.04
C VAL A 43 10.36 19.48 -6.20
N LEU A 44 9.72 18.59 -5.46
CA LEU A 44 9.93 17.14 -5.60
C LEU A 44 9.23 16.60 -6.86
N ASP A 45 9.83 15.61 -7.52
CA ASP A 45 9.14 14.92 -8.61
C ASP A 45 7.91 14.18 -8.05
N VAL A 46 8.12 13.37 -7.00
CA VAL A 46 7.05 12.63 -6.31
C VAL A 46 7.26 12.69 -4.79
N ALA A 47 6.22 13.08 -4.06
CA ALA A 47 6.15 12.88 -2.62
C ALA A 47 5.26 11.68 -2.29
N ILE A 48 5.70 10.83 -1.35
CA ILE A 48 4.95 9.65 -0.91
C ILE A 48 4.59 9.82 0.56
N VAL A 49 3.31 9.69 0.89
CA VAL A 49 2.80 9.77 2.26
C VAL A 49 2.60 8.36 2.81
N GLY A 50 3.47 7.95 3.73
CA GLY A 50 3.51 6.63 4.34
C GLY A 50 4.69 5.78 3.88
N GLY A 51 5.53 5.37 4.85
CA GLY A 51 6.77 4.60 4.65
C GLY A 51 6.63 3.10 4.88
N GLY A 52 5.40 2.58 4.89
CA GLY A 52 5.13 1.14 4.94
C GLY A 52 5.50 0.43 3.63
N MET A 53 5.20 -0.87 3.53
CA MET A 53 5.52 -1.69 2.36
C MET A 53 5.13 -1.06 1.02
N ALA A 54 3.94 -0.45 0.93
CA ALA A 54 3.45 0.15 -0.31
C ALA A 54 4.29 1.37 -0.72
N GLY A 55 4.60 2.26 0.23
CA GLY A 55 5.43 3.43 -0.03
C GLY A 55 6.87 3.05 -0.42
N LEU A 56 7.45 2.04 0.25
CA LEU A 56 8.78 1.52 -0.09
C LEU A 56 8.80 0.91 -1.49
N ALA A 57 7.80 0.08 -1.84
CA ALA A 57 7.69 -0.53 -3.17
C ALA A 57 7.57 0.53 -4.27
N LEU A 58 6.74 1.56 -4.06
CA LEU A 58 6.57 2.63 -5.01
C LEU A 58 7.84 3.47 -5.17
N ALA A 59 8.49 3.85 -4.07
CA ALA A 59 9.74 4.62 -4.12
C ALA A 59 10.85 3.85 -4.86
N ALA A 60 10.98 2.54 -4.59
CA ALA A 60 11.95 1.69 -5.27
C ALA A 60 11.64 1.56 -6.77
N SER A 61 10.35 1.43 -7.14
CA SER A 61 9.92 1.37 -8.54
C SER A 61 10.21 2.69 -9.28
N LEU A 62 10.00 3.83 -8.63
CA LEU A 62 10.33 5.15 -9.19
C LEU A 62 11.84 5.33 -9.36
N ALA A 63 12.63 4.90 -8.37
CA ALA A 63 14.09 4.95 -8.43
C ALA A 63 14.63 4.11 -9.61
N GLN A 64 14.08 2.91 -9.87
CA GLN A 64 14.44 2.11 -11.05
C GLN A 64 14.25 2.88 -12.36
N LEU A 65 13.29 3.80 -12.42
CA LEU A 65 12.98 4.61 -13.59
C LEU A 65 13.68 5.97 -13.60
N GLY A 66 14.61 6.23 -12.68
CA GLY A 66 15.32 7.52 -12.60
C GLY A 66 14.47 8.69 -12.12
N VAL A 67 13.31 8.40 -11.49
CA VAL A 67 12.42 9.41 -10.90
C VAL A 67 12.69 9.51 -9.40
N GLN A 68 12.93 10.73 -8.90
CA GLN A 68 13.20 10.95 -7.49
C GLN A 68 11.91 11.01 -6.67
N ALA A 69 11.84 10.18 -5.65
CA ALA A 69 10.75 10.18 -4.70
C ALA A 69 11.26 10.41 -3.27
N ARG A 70 10.49 11.18 -2.47
CA ARG A 70 10.71 11.31 -1.04
C ARG A 70 9.52 10.81 -0.28
N ILE A 71 9.77 9.94 0.70
CA ILE A 71 8.74 9.38 1.56
C ILE A 71 8.69 10.16 2.86
N PHE A 72 7.49 10.49 3.32
CA PHE A 72 7.23 11.10 4.64
C PHE A 72 6.41 10.13 5.48
N ASP A 73 6.90 9.79 6.67
CA ASP A 73 6.18 8.94 7.62
C ASP A 73 6.21 9.53 9.03
N ARG A 74 5.06 9.45 9.71
CA ARG A 74 4.91 9.94 11.10
C ARG A 74 5.61 9.04 12.11
N ALA A 75 5.83 7.77 11.79
CA ALA A 75 6.43 6.80 12.69
C ALA A 75 7.94 7.04 12.89
N PRO A 76 8.50 6.63 14.03
CA PRO A 76 9.94 6.49 14.19
C PRO A 76 10.53 5.50 13.18
N ALA A 77 11.82 5.63 12.89
CA ALA A 77 12.50 4.75 11.96
C ALA A 77 12.41 3.28 12.40
N GLY A 78 12.01 2.40 11.48
CA GLY A 78 11.84 0.97 11.70
C GLY A 78 10.47 0.57 12.28
N PHE A 79 9.57 1.55 12.50
CA PHE A 79 8.22 1.32 12.99
C PHE A 79 7.15 1.76 11.98
N GLU A 80 7.54 1.92 10.72
CA GLU A 80 6.62 2.25 9.63
C GLU A 80 5.67 1.08 9.34
N GLY A 81 4.40 1.39 9.17
CA GLY A 81 3.35 0.40 8.96
C GLY A 81 3.02 -0.42 10.23
N PRO A 82 2.21 -1.48 10.10
CA PRO A 82 1.63 -2.17 11.26
C PRO A 82 2.49 -3.31 11.83
N TRP A 83 3.52 -3.78 11.11
CA TRP A 83 4.16 -5.06 11.36
C TRP A 83 4.85 -5.16 12.72
N ALA A 84 5.54 -4.12 13.16
CA ALA A 84 6.21 -4.03 14.46
C ALA A 84 5.39 -3.28 15.52
N THR A 85 4.18 -2.79 15.17
CA THR A 85 3.33 -1.95 16.02
C THR A 85 1.99 -2.62 16.34
N THR A 86 0.96 -2.33 15.55
CA THR A 86 -0.42 -2.72 15.85
C THR A 86 -0.84 -4.12 15.37
N ALA A 87 -0.07 -4.75 14.47
CA ALA A 87 -0.35 -6.11 14.02
C ALA A 87 -0.07 -7.13 15.13
N ARG A 88 -1.01 -8.05 15.36
CA ARG A 88 -0.95 -9.08 16.44
C ARG A 88 -0.85 -10.49 15.91
N MET A 89 -0.83 -10.67 14.59
CA MET A 89 -0.55 -11.96 13.98
C MET A 89 0.88 -12.42 14.30
N GLU A 90 1.09 -13.71 14.51
CA GLU A 90 2.45 -14.25 14.64
C GLU A 90 3.14 -14.33 13.29
N THR A 91 2.39 -14.78 12.28
CA THR A 91 2.91 -14.97 10.91
C THR A 91 2.04 -14.28 9.89
N LEU A 92 2.59 -13.98 8.72
CA LEU A 92 1.83 -13.52 7.57
C LEU A 92 0.80 -14.59 7.14
N ARG A 93 -0.28 -14.14 6.49
CA ARG A 93 -1.30 -15.04 5.93
C ARG A 93 -0.90 -15.59 4.57
N SER A 94 -0.11 -14.85 3.83
CA SER A 94 0.39 -15.22 2.51
C SER A 94 1.34 -16.42 2.60
N PRO A 95 1.47 -17.23 1.55
CA PRO A 95 2.51 -18.25 1.45
C PRO A 95 3.90 -17.63 1.62
N LYS A 96 4.87 -18.40 2.12
CA LYS A 96 6.25 -17.92 2.28
C LYS A 96 6.95 -17.64 0.95
N GLU A 97 6.45 -18.24 -0.13
CA GLU A 97 6.96 -18.13 -1.50
C GLU A 97 6.60 -16.79 -2.18
N LEU A 98 5.86 -15.91 -1.50
CA LEU A 98 5.51 -14.60 -2.05
C LEU A 98 6.77 -13.80 -2.41
N THR A 99 6.71 -13.07 -3.52
CA THR A 99 7.83 -12.23 -3.94
C THR A 99 7.86 -10.87 -3.24
N GLY A 100 6.70 -10.39 -2.77
CA GLY A 100 6.57 -9.09 -2.10
C GLY A 100 7.02 -7.92 -2.98
N PRO A 101 7.68 -6.91 -2.41
CA PRO A 101 8.12 -5.72 -3.14
C PRO A 101 9.45 -5.92 -3.91
N ALA A 102 9.76 -7.14 -4.35
CA ALA A 102 11.05 -7.49 -4.95
C ALA A 102 11.29 -6.91 -6.35
N LEU A 103 10.26 -6.36 -7.02
CA LEU A 103 10.34 -5.68 -8.32
C LEU A 103 10.98 -6.53 -9.44
N GLY A 104 10.86 -7.86 -9.36
CA GLY A 104 11.45 -8.77 -10.31
C GLY A 104 12.91 -9.15 -10.02
N LEU A 105 13.52 -8.65 -8.95
CA LEU A 105 14.90 -8.94 -8.55
C LEU A 105 14.96 -10.11 -7.57
N PRO A 106 15.50 -11.28 -7.93
CA PRO A 106 15.56 -12.44 -7.03
C PRO A 106 16.32 -12.15 -5.73
N ALA A 107 17.43 -11.42 -5.80
CA ALA A 107 18.22 -11.05 -4.64
C ALA A 107 17.50 -10.11 -3.67
N LEU A 108 16.39 -9.46 -4.09
CA LEU A 108 15.61 -8.54 -3.27
C LEU A 108 14.40 -9.20 -2.61
N THR A 109 14.15 -10.50 -2.84
CA THR A 109 13.03 -11.22 -2.23
C THR A 109 13.23 -11.46 -0.73
N PHE A 110 12.13 -11.61 0.01
CA PHE A 110 12.19 -12.07 1.41
C PHE A 110 12.93 -13.40 1.53
N ARG A 111 12.73 -14.32 0.58
CA ARG A 111 13.42 -15.62 0.56
C ARG A 111 14.92 -15.45 0.53
N ALA A 112 15.46 -14.64 -0.39
CA ALA A 112 16.89 -14.39 -0.49
C ALA A 112 17.46 -13.79 0.81
N TRP A 113 16.75 -12.79 1.38
CA TRP A 113 17.10 -12.18 2.66
C TRP A 113 17.10 -13.18 3.83
N PHE A 114 16.12 -14.08 3.86
CA PHE A 114 16.03 -15.11 4.88
C PHE A 114 17.12 -16.18 4.74
N GLU A 115 17.27 -16.75 3.52
CA GLU A 115 18.27 -17.79 3.25
C GLU A 115 19.70 -17.31 3.48
N ALA A 116 19.99 -16.05 3.18
CA ALA A 116 21.31 -15.45 3.44
C ALA A 116 21.69 -15.46 4.92
N GLN A 117 20.73 -15.39 5.82
CA GLN A 117 20.95 -15.33 7.27
C GLN A 117 20.78 -16.66 7.98
N PHE A 118 19.80 -17.46 7.55
CA PHE A 118 19.38 -18.66 8.25
C PHE A 118 19.60 -19.95 7.47
N GLY A 119 19.92 -19.85 6.19
CA GLY A 119 20.22 -20.98 5.31
C GLY A 119 18.99 -21.70 4.75
N LEU A 120 19.23 -22.56 3.76
CA LEU A 120 18.21 -23.33 3.04
C LEU A 120 17.41 -24.29 3.94
N ALA A 121 18.05 -24.90 4.93
CA ALA A 121 17.37 -25.82 5.84
C ALA A 121 16.34 -25.10 6.70
N ALA A 122 16.67 -23.90 7.20
CA ALA A 122 15.72 -23.06 7.95
C ALA A 122 14.57 -22.58 7.04
N TRP A 123 14.85 -22.22 5.78
CA TRP A 123 13.81 -21.88 4.82
C TRP A 123 12.87 -23.06 4.56
N ALA A 124 13.40 -24.28 4.38
CA ALA A 124 12.58 -25.47 4.16
C ALA A 124 11.67 -25.76 5.36
N ALA A 125 12.15 -25.57 6.57
CA ALA A 125 11.40 -25.78 7.81
C ALA A 125 10.36 -24.67 8.10
N LEU A 126 10.52 -23.47 7.52
CA LEU A 126 9.60 -22.37 7.70
C LEU A 126 8.24 -22.69 7.07
N ASP A 127 7.13 -22.62 7.81
CA ASP A 127 5.78 -22.73 7.26
C ASP A 127 5.33 -21.37 6.69
N LYS A 128 5.35 -20.33 7.51
CA LYS A 128 4.93 -18.97 7.14
C LYS A 128 5.91 -17.94 7.70
N ILE A 129 5.97 -16.81 7.03
CA ILE A 129 6.86 -15.70 7.41
C ILE A 129 6.42 -15.11 8.75
N PRO A 130 7.27 -15.11 9.79
CA PRO A 130 7.02 -14.37 11.04
C PRO A 130 6.91 -12.87 10.77
N ARG A 131 5.90 -12.21 11.35
CA ARG A 131 5.64 -10.79 11.06
C ARG A 131 6.80 -9.85 11.42
N LEU A 132 7.54 -10.17 12.49
CA LEU A 132 8.69 -9.37 12.91
C LEU A 132 9.87 -9.53 11.93
N GLN A 133 10.11 -10.75 11.41
CA GLN A 133 11.10 -10.96 10.35
C GLN A 133 10.68 -10.24 9.05
N TRP A 134 9.38 -10.16 8.76
CA TRP A 134 8.90 -9.33 7.66
C TRP A 134 9.20 -7.84 7.89
N ALA A 135 9.02 -7.34 9.12
CA ALA A 135 9.41 -5.98 9.47
C ALA A 135 10.91 -5.74 9.31
N ASP A 136 11.75 -6.71 9.76
CA ASP A 136 13.22 -6.63 9.60
C ASP A 136 13.64 -6.66 8.14
N TYR A 137 13.00 -7.48 7.32
CA TYR A 137 13.19 -7.49 5.88
C TYR A 137 12.87 -6.13 5.24
N LEU A 138 11.76 -5.47 5.61
CA LEU A 138 11.42 -4.15 5.08
C LEU A 138 12.41 -3.07 5.52
N ARG A 139 12.99 -3.17 6.72
CA ARG A 139 14.07 -2.28 7.19
C ARG A 139 15.34 -2.48 6.35
N TRP A 140 15.71 -3.74 6.08
CA TRP A 140 16.81 -4.08 5.19
C TRP A 140 16.55 -3.59 3.77
N TYR A 141 15.36 -3.83 3.22
CA TYR A 141 14.93 -3.39 1.89
C TYR A 141 15.11 -1.88 1.69
N ARG A 142 14.63 -1.08 2.65
CA ARG A 142 14.83 0.36 2.65
C ARG A 142 16.30 0.74 2.63
N LYS A 143 17.10 0.11 3.49
CA LYS A 143 18.53 0.39 3.66
C LYS A 143 19.30 0.06 2.40
N VAL A 144 19.15 -1.14 1.86
CA VAL A 144 19.94 -1.64 0.74
C VAL A 144 19.66 -0.87 -0.56
N LEU A 145 18.45 -0.34 -0.73
CA LEU A 145 18.06 0.49 -1.88
C LEU A 145 18.27 1.99 -1.66
N GLY A 146 18.75 2.41 -0.49
CA GLY A 146 19.03 3.83 -0.21
C GLY A 146 17.82 4.75 -0.34
N LEU A 147 16.60 4.29 0.01
CA LEU A 147 15.37 5.05 -0.20
C LEU A 147 15.29 6.27 0.72
N ASP A 148 14.97 7.45 0.16
CA ASP A 148 14.82 8.71 0.90
C ASP A 148 13.50 8.72 1.68
N LEU A 149 13.53 8.19 2.89
CA LEU A 149 12.41 8.17 3.82
C LEU A 149 12.69 9.05 5.04
N ARG A 150 11.81 10.03 5.29
CA ARG A 150 11.85 10.96 6.40
C ARG A 150 10.88 10.52 7.47
N ASN A 151 11.40 10.02 8.57
CA ASN A 151 10.63 9.60 9.72
C ASN A 151 10.25 10.76 10.63
N ARG A 152 9.21 10.56 11.47
CA ARG A 152 8.67 11.58 12.38
C ARG A 152 8.27 12.87 11.65
N GLN A 153 7.78 12.71 10.41
CA GLN A 153 7.25 13.77 9.59
C GLN A 153 5.74 13.51 9.40
N ARG A 154 4.92 14.27 10.12
CA ARG A 154 3.47 14.14 10.04
C ARG A 154 2.95 15.09 8.96
N VAL A 155 2.24 14.55 7.98
CA VAL A 155 1.49 15.35 7.00
C VAL A 155 0.25 15.90 7.69
N LEU A 156 0.11 17.22 7.67
CA LEU A 156 -0.99 17.97 8.26
C LEU A 156 -2.05 18.35 7.23
N ALA A 157 -1.63 18.59 5.97
CA ALA A 157 -2.53 18.85 4.86
C ALA A 157 -1.89 18.46 3.52
N VAL A 158 -2.73 18.01 2.59
CA VAL A 158 -2.40 17.80 1.17
C VAL A 158 -3.27 18.75 0.37
N ARG A 159 -2.65 19.68 -0.37
CA ARG A 159 -3.32 20.74 -1.11
C ARG A 159 -2.99 20.67 -2.60
N PRO A 160 -3.89 20.12 -3.46
CA PRO A 160 -3.80 20.33 -4.90
C PRO A 160 -3.83 21.83 -5.22
N ARG A 161 -3.07 22.24 -6.23
CA ARG A 161 -2.92 23.65 -6.62
C ARG A 161 -3.19 23.84 -8.12
N ALA A 162 -3.75 24.99 -8.47
CA ALA A 162 -4.06 25.33 -9.86
C ALA A 162 -2.81 25.54 -10.74
N ASP A 163 -1.63 25.74 -10.15
CA ASP A 163 -0.36 25.85 -10.87
C ASP A 163 0.24 24.48 -11.26
N GLY A 164 -0.49 23.40 -11.02
CA GLY A 164 -0.06 22.05 -11.37
C GLY A 164 0.91 21.43 -10.36
N LEU A 165 0.98 21.94 -9.14
CA LEU A 165 1.74 21.38 -8.04
C LEU A 165 0.81 20.88 -6.93
N VAL A 166 1.35 20.09 -6.02
CA VAL A 166 0.68 19.71 -4.78
C VAL A 166 1.55 20.18 -3.61
N GLN A 167 0.95 20.91 -2.69
CA GLN A 167 1.60 21.34 -1.46
C GLN A 167 1.30 20.35 -0.34
N LEU A 168 2.33 19.93 0.38
CA LEU A 168 2.23 19.21 1.64
C LEU A 168 2.57 20.16 2.79
N ASP A 169 1.66 20.34 3.74
CA ASP A 169 1.96 20.95 5.02
C ASP A 169 2.39 19.84 5.99
N LEU A 170 3.58 19.96 6.58
CA LEU A 170 4.16 18.93 7.43
C LEU A 170 4.53 19.48 8.81
N SER A 171 4.54 18.59 9.80
CA SER A 171 5.11 18.81 11.12
C SER A 171 6.34 17.93 11.31
N ASP A 172 7.48 18.51 11.64
CA ASP A 172 8.71 17.80 12.00
C ASP A 172 8.75 17.53 13.50
N GLU A 173 8.38 16.33 13.90
CA GLU A 173 8.38 15.93 15.32
C GLU A 173 9.79 15.76 15.89
N THR A 174 10.84 15.66 15.03
CA THR A 174 12.24 15.66 15.49
C THR A 174 12.68 17.03 15.94
N ARG A 175 11.96 18.09 15.54
CA ARG A 175 12.22 19.50 15.85
C ARG A 175 11.07 20.13 16.64
N GLY A 176 10.49 19.37 17.56
CA GLY A 176 9.43 19.87 18.45
C GLY A 176 8.12 20.20 17.75
N GLY A 177 7.81 19.54 16.63
CA GLY A 177 6.57 19.78 15.89
C GLY A 177 6.63 21.04 14.99
N ARG A 178 7.84 21.50 14.60
CA ARG A 178 7.99 22.64 13.68
C ARG A 178 7.29 22.34 12.35
N SER A 179 6.38 23.23 11.97
CA SER A 179 5.69 23.14 10.67
C SER A 179 6.57 23.67 9.54
N TYR A 180 6.46 23.03 8.37
CA TYR A 180 7.10 23.44 7.12
C TYR A 180 6.29 22.93 5.92
N GLN A 181 6.63 23.41 4.73
CA GLN A 181 5.93 23.05 3.50
C GLN A 181 6.87 22.37 2.52
N VAL A 182 6.32 21.49 1.73
CA VAL A 182 6.99 20.82 0.60
C VAL A 182 6.10 20.90 -0.61
N LEU A 183 6.68 21.23 -1.76
CA LEU A 183 6.00 21.20 -3.04
C LEU A 183 6.42 19.95 -3.81
N ALA A 184 5.46 19.30 -4.47
CA ALA A 184 5.68 18.14 -5.32
C ALA A 184 4.86 18.24 -6.61
N ARG A 185 5.35 17.64 -7.69
CA ARG A 185 4.59 17.52 -8.94
C ARG A 185 3.47 16.47 -8.79
N HIS A 186 3.76 15.37 -8.10
CA HIS A 186 2.79 14.33 -7.78
C HIS A 186 2.90 13.90 -6.32
N VAL A 187 1.77 13.49 -5.74
CA VAL A 187 1.70 12.95 -4.38
C VAL A 187 1.02 11.58 -4.41
N ALA A 188 1.66 10.57 -3.85
CA ALA A 188 1.07 9.24 -3.67
C ALA A 188 0.74 8.99 -2.19
N LEU A 189 -0.52 8.67 -1.90
CA LEU A 189 -0.99 8.35 -0.57
C LEU A 189 -0.84 6.84 -0.33
N ALA A 190 0.24 6.43 0.33
CA ALA A 190 0.55 5.05 0.70
C ALA A 190 0.20 4.76 2.17
N ALA A 191 -0.93 5.32 2.64
CA ALA A 191 -1.30 5.38 4.05
C ALA A 191 -1.92 4.07 4.62
N GLY A 192 -1.84 2.96 3.88
CA GLY A 192 -2.22 1.65 4.38
C GLY A 192 -3.73 1.33 4.30
N ARG A 193 -4.20 0.45 5.19
CA ARG A 193 -5.56 -0.09 5.12
C ARG A 193 -6.63 0.94 5.47
N ASP A 194 -6.37 1.78 6.43
CA ASP A 194 -7.24 2.86 6.89
C ASP A 194 -6.99 4.19 6.16
N GLY A 195 -6.32 4.14 5.02
CA GLY A 195 -5.73 5.28 4.33
C GLY A 195 -6.65 6.47 4.06
N LEU A 196 -7.94 6.27 3.85
CA LEU A 196 -8.94 7.34 3.63
C LEU A 196 -10.02 7.34 4.73
N GLY A 197 -9.71 6.83 5.90
CA GLY A 197 -10.67 6.75 6.98
C GLY A 197 -10.04 6.25 8.27
N GLY A 198 -10.73 5.35 8.97
CA GLY A 198 -10.26 4.85 10.25
C GLY A 198 -10.94 3.57 10.70
N PRO A 199 -10.66 3.14 11.94
CA PRO A 199 -11.32 2.01 12.56
C PRO A 199 -12.83 2.20 12.61
N TRP A 200 -13.57 1.17 12.27
CA TRP A 200 -15.02 1.23 12.46
C TRP A 200 -15.40 0.73 13.85
N VAL A 201 -16.08 1.58 14.59
CA VAL A 201 -16.63 1.28 15.91
C VAL A 201 -18.12 1.61 15.88
N PRO A 202 -19.01 0.74 16.40
CA PRO A 202 -20.42 1.04 16.47
C PRO A 202 -20.68 2.33 17.27
N GLU A 203 -21.68 3.12 16.86
CA GLU A 203 -21.98 4.43 17.46
C GLU A 203 -22.24 4.34 18.97
N TRP A 204 -22.97 3.30 19.41
CA TRP A 204 -23.24 3.08 20.82
C TRP A 204 -21.98 2.91 21.70
N ALA A 205 -20.84 2.53 21.11
CA ALA A 205 -19.59 2.38 21.86
C ALA A 205 -19.03 3.71 22.36
N HIS A 206 -19.33 4.82 21.68
CA HIS A 206 -18.89 6.15 22.08
C HIS A 206 -19.54 6.66 23.36
N ALA A 207 -20.66 6.05 23.79
CA ALA A 207 -21.28 6.31 25.08
C ALA A 207 -20.57 5.60 26.26
N LEU A 208 -19.67 4.66 25.97
CA LEU A 208 -18.88 3.96 26.99
C LEU A 208 -17.60 4.72 27.30
N PRO A 209 -17.09 4.65 28.56
CA PRO A 209 -15.77 5.18 28.87
C PRO A 209 -14.69 4.58 27.96
N ARG A 210 -13.81 5.45 27.44
CA ARG A 210 -12.79 5.04 26.42
C ARG A 210 -11.84 3.96 26.91
N GLU A 211 -11.55 3.90 28.18
CA GLU A 211 -10.72 2.89 28.81
C GLU A 211 -11.35 1.50 28.82
N ARG A 212 -12.67 1.38 28.65
CA ARG A 212 -13.41 0.13 28.61
C ARG A 212 -13.38 -0.59 27.28
N TRP A 213 -12.91 0.07 26.25
CA TRP A 213 -12.83 -0.54 24.94
C TRP A 213 -11.59 -0.17 24.16
N LYS A 214 -11.21 -1.04 23.25
CA LYS A 214 -10.08 -0.89 22.32
C LYS A 214 -10.54 -1.29 20.94
N HIS A 215 -9.90 -0.76 19.91
CA HIS A 215 -9.99 -1.33 18.56
C HIS A 215 -8.78 -2.25 18.30
N SER A 216 -8.92 -3.21 17.40
CA SER A 216 -7.81 -4.13 17.05
C SER A 216 -6.58 -3.43 16.45
N SER A 217 -6.73 -2.20 15.95
CA SER A 217 -5.64 -1.36 15.43
C SER A 217 -5.06 -0.38 16.46
N ASP A 218 -5.60 -0.30 17.67
CA ASP A 218 -5.02 0.50 18.74
C ASP A 218 -3.72 -0.13 19.25
N GLU A 219 -2.83 0.68 19.77
CA GLU A 219 -1.66 0.20 20.51
C GLU A 219 -2.10 -0.22 21.92
N TRP A 220 -2.02 -1.51 22.21
CA TRP A 220 -2.27 -2.06 23.53
C TRP A 220 -1.50 -3.37 23.74
N ASP A 221 -1.13 -3.65 24.96
CA ASP A 221 -0.47 -4.88 25.38
C ASP A 221 -1.51 -5.84 25.98
N GLY A 222 -1.36 -7.14 25.67
CA GLY A 222 -2.19 -8.20 26.25
C GLY A 222 -2.14 -8.23 27.78
N ALA A 223 -1.01 -7.90 28.41
CA ALA A 223 -0.87 -7.82 29.85
C ALA A 223 -1.82 -6.79 30.50
N SER A 224 -2.24 -5.75 29.78
CA SER A 224 -3.23 -4.77 30.24
C SER A 224 -4.63 -5.35 30.43
N LEU A 225 -4.87 -6.57 29.95
CA LEU A 225 -6.15 -7.30 30.04
C LEU A 225 -6.09 -8.47 31.05
N ARG A 226 -5.00 -8.61 31.78
CA ARG A 226 -4.81 -9.68 32.77
C ARG A 226 -5.93 -9.69 33.80
N GLY A 227 -6.49 -10.88 34.05
CA GLY A 227 -7.57 -11.10 35.02
C GLY A 227 -8.95 -10.56 34.59
N LEU A 228 -9.06 -9.91 33.44
CA LEU A 228 -10.32 -9.35 32.94
C LEU A 228 -11.12 -10.37 32.11
N ARG A 229 -12.45 -10.20 32.12
CA ARG A 229 -13.37 -10.82 31.16
C ARG A 229 -13.41 -9.91 29.94
N VAL A 230 -12.97 -10.41 28.79
CA VAL A 230 -12.84 -9.63 27.57
C VAL A 230 -13.85 -10.10 26.53
N ALA A 231 -14.67 -9.22 25.99
CA ALA A 231 -15.53 -9.51 24.85
C ALA A 231 -14.88 -8.98 23.56
N VAL A 232 -14.60 -9.87 22.61
CA VAL A 232 -14.04 -9.56 21.29
C VAL A 232 -15.17 -9.56 20.27
N ILE A 233 -15.42 -8.41 19.64
CA ILE A 233 -16.51 -8.22 18.68
C ILE A 233 -15.98 -8.36 17.26
N GLY A 234 -16.28 -9.49 16.62
CA GLY A 234 -15.85 -9.85 15.27
C GLY A 234 -15.50 -11.33 15.15
N GLY A 235 -15.36 -11.81 13.92
CA GLY A 235 -15.03 -13.22 13.60
C GLY A 235 -13.94 -13.37 12.55
N GLY A 236 -13.28 -12.29 12.17
CA GLY A 236 -12.19 -12.31 11.20
C GLY A 236 -10.82 -12.52 11.84
N ALA A 237 -9.78 -12.40 11.03
CA ALA A 237 -8.41 -12.59 11.49
C ALA A 237 -8.00 -11.67 12.63
N SER A 238 -8.37 -10.38 12.57
CA SER A 238 -8.06 -9.44 13.66
C SER A 238 -8.72 -9.83 14.97
N ALA A 239 -9.92 -10.47 14.91
CA ALA A 239 -10.60 -10.97 16.10
C ALA A 239 -9.84 -12.14 16.72
N MET A 240 -9.37 -13.10 15.91
CA MET A 240 -8.57 -14.22 16.40
C MET A 240 -7.25 -13.74 17.00
N ASP A 241 -6.53 -12.86 16.29
CA ASP A 241 -5.26 -12.34 16.77
C ASP A 241 -5.41 -11.51 18.06
N ALA A 242 -6.47 -10.69 18.16
CA ALA A 242 -6.76 -9.90 19.37
C ALA A 242 -7.16 -10.80 20.56
N ALA A 243 -8.03 -11.79 20.31
CA ALA A 243 -8.45 -12.76 21.32
C ALA A 243 -7.25 -13.58 21.85
N ALA A 244 -6.41 -14.09 20.95
CA ALA A 244 -5.21 -14.81 21.30
C ALA A 244 -4.26 -13.95 22.15
N THR A 245 -4.02 -12.69 21.74
CA THR A 245 -3.19 -11.74 22.51
C THR A 245 -3.75 -11.48 23.90
N ALA A 246 -5.07 -11.36 24.06
CA ALA A 246 -5.72 -11.19 25.36
C ALA A 246 -5.56 -12.43 26.25
N LEU A 247 -5.77 -13.63 25.70
CA LEU A 247 -5.61 -14.91 26.40
C LEU A 247 -4.18 -15.14 26.86
N GLU A 248 -3.22 -14.96 25.96
CA GLU A 248 -1.78 -15.08 26.21
C GLU A 248 -1.29 -14.02 27.20
N GLY A 249 -1.93 -12.84 27.24
CA GLY A 249 -1.71 -11.79 28.23
C GLY A 249 -2.30 -12.08 29.62
N GLY A 250 -3.08 -13.18 29.75
CA GLY A 250 -3.64 -13.64 31.03
C GLY A 250 -5.04 -13.12 31.30
N ALA A 251 -5.86 -12.81 30.29
CA ALA A 251 -7.29 -12.53 30.46
C ALA A 251 -7.97 -13.72 31.16
N ALA A 252 -8.83 -13.45 32.14
CA ALA A 252 -9.53 -14.50 32.88
C ALA A 252 -10.55 -15.27 31.98
N ARG A 253 -11.11 -14.57 31.01
CA ARG A 253 -12.09 -15.13 30.06
C ARG A 253 -12.09 -14.27 28.79
N VAL A 254 -12.22 -14.94 27.63
CA VAL A 254 -12.41 -14.26 26.35
C VAL A 254 -13.64 -14.83 25.64
N ASP A 255 -14.61 -13.95 25.37
CA ASP A 255 -15.82 -14.27 24.64
C ASP A 255 -15.77 -13.62 23.26
N LEU A 256 -15.67 -14.42 22.17
CA LEU A 256 -15.74 -13.92 20.80
C LEU A 256 -17.19 -13.83 20.36
N LEU A 257 -17.67 -12.63 20.09
CA LEU A 257 -19.05 -12.35 19.68
C LEU A 257 -19.12 -12.21 18.16
N ILE A 258 -19.61 -13.25 17.50
CA ILE A 258 -19.58 -13.40 16.05
C ILE A 258 -21.01 -13.31 15.53
N ARG A 259 -21.31 -12.27 14.72
CA ARG A 259 -22.67 -12.05 14.18
C ARG A 259 -23.17 -13.14 13.23
N ARG A 260 -22.22 -13.82 12.52
CA ARG A 260 -22.54 -14.87 11.57
C ARG A 260 -22.91 -16.18 12.28
N PRO A 261 -23.79 -17.01 11.68
CA PRO A 261 -24.16 -18.32 12.25
C PRO A 261 -23.00 -19.33 12.17
N ASP A 262 -22.02 -19.13 11.27
CA ASP A 262 -20.79 -19.93 11.14
C ASP A 262 -19.62 -19.03 10.66
N LEU A 263 -18.40 -19.52 10.84
CA LEU A 263 -17.20 -18.91 10.27
C LEU A 263 -17.04 -19.32 8.81
N PRO A 264 -16.61 -18.41 7.92
CA PRO A 264 -16.27 -18.79 6.55
C PRO A 264 -15.12 -19.79 6.58
N ARG A 265 -15.18 -20.82 5.73
CA ARG A 265 -14.17 -21.89 5.65
C ARG A 265 -13.35 -21.84 4.38
N ILE A 266 -13.84 -21.15 3.34
CA ILE A 266 -13.23 -21.10 2.02
C ILE A 266 -12.89 -19.66 1.67
N ASN A 267 -11.62 -19.40 1.34
CA ASN A 267 -11.20 -18.12 0.78
C ASN A 267 -11.51 -18.09 -0.73
N LYS A 268 -12.65 -17.53 -1.11
CA LYS A 268 -13.08 -17.41 -2.51
C LYS A 268 -12.13 -16.58 -3.35
N GLY A 269 -11.45 -15.59 -2.74
CA GLY A 269 -10.47 -14.76 -3.44
C GLY A 269 -9.27 -15.54 -3.98
N LYS A 270 -8.91 -16.68 -3.34
CA LYS A 270 -7.85 -17.56 -3.88
C LYS A 270 -8.25 -18.23 -5.19
N GLY A 271 -9.54 -18.49 -5.38
CA GLY A 271 -10.04 -19.11 -6.61
C GLY A 271 -9.97 -18.22 -7.85
N ALA A 272 -9.93 -16.89 -7.64
CA ALA A 272 -9.79 -15.91 -8.71
C ALA A 272 -8.33 -15.39 -8.86
N GLY A 273 -7.41 -15.83 -7.99
CA GLY A 273 -6.01 -15.37 -8.00
C GLY A 273 -5.29 -15.85 -9.26
N SER A 274 -4.88 -14.92 -10.11
CA SER A 274 -4.12 -15.18 -11.34
C SER A 274 -3.35 -13.92 -11.75
N PRO A 275 -2.30 -14.06 -12.60
CA PRO A 275 -1.68 -12.89 -13.22
C PRO A 275 -2.67 -12.02 -13.99
N GLY A 276 -3.65 -12.65 -14.69
CA GLY A 276 -4.72 -11.92 -15.38
C GLY A 276 -5.54 -11.05 -14.44
N MET A 277 -5.89 -11.55 -13.25
CA MET A 277 -6.59 -10.76 -12.24
C MET A 277 -5.72 -9.63 -11.68
N ALA A 278 -4.44 -9.90 -11.41
CA ALA A 278 -3.51 -8.89 -10.90
C ALA A 278 -3.31 -7.72 -11.88
N HIS A 279 -3.11 -8.03 -13.16
CA HIS A 279 -2.84 -7.03 -14.19
C HIS A 279 -4.09 -6.44 -14.83
N GLY A 280 -5.18 -7.21 -14.94
CA GLY A 280 -6.38 -6.87 -15.70
C GLY A 280 -7.55 -6.32 -14.89
N PHE A 281 -7.57 -6.44 -13.56
CA PHE A 281 -8.73 -6.02 -12.76
C PHE A 281 -9.17 -4.59 -13.05
N TRP A 282 -8.25 -3.67 -13.14
CA TRP A 282 -8.53 -2.24 -13.34
C TRP A 282 -9.15 -1.92 -14.71
N THR A 283 -9.01 -2.82 -15.70
CA THR A 283 -9.60 -2.69 -17.03
C THR A 283 -10.99 -3.29 -17.14
N LEU A 284 -11.47 -4.01 -16.12
CA LEU A 284 -12.82 -4.57 -16.10
C LEU A 284 -13.88 -3.47 -16.17
N SER A 285 -15.06 -3.83 -16.66
CA SER A 285 -16.23 -2.93 -16.54
C SER A 285 -16.58 -2.67 -15.08
N ASP A 286 -17.24 -1.56 -14.80
CA ASP A 286 -17.65 -1.18 -13.45
C ASP A 286 -18.54 -2.23 -12.80
N GLU A 287 -19.44 -2.83 -13.57
CA GLU A 287 -20.30 -3.92 -13.12
C GLU A 287 -19.47 -5.12 -12.61
N TRP A 288 -18.43 -5.53 -13.35
CA TRP A 288 -17.59 -6.65 -12.92
C TRP A 288 -16.69 -6.30 -11.74
N LYS A 289 -16.15 -5.08 -11.68
CA LYS A 289 -15.40 -4.60 -10.50
C LYS A 289 -16.27 -4.66 -9.26
N TRP A 290 -17.51 -4.12 -9.36
CA TRP A 290 -18.45 -4.11 -8.25
C TRP A 290 -18.82 -5.52 -7.82
N ARG A 291 -19.31 -6.36 -8.73
CA ARG A 291 -19.74 -7.75 -8.44
C ARG A 291 -18.66 -8.57 -7.78
N LEU A 292 -17.43 -8.52 -8.30
CA LEU A 292 -16.30 -9.26 -7.71
C LEU A 292 -16.01 -8.79 -6.28
N ARG A 293 -15.98 -7.48 -6.05
CA ARG A 293 -15.72 -6.92 -4.72
C ARG A 293 -16.87 -7.16 -3.75
N HIS A 294 -18.09 -6.94 -4.17
CA HIS A 294 -19.28 -7.25 -3.38
C HIS A 294 -19.32 -8.74 -3.00
N TYR A 295 -19.12 -9.63 -3.96
CA TYR A 295 -19.06 -11.07 -3.68
C TYR A 295 -18.01 -11.41 -2.61
N LEU A 296 -16.81 -10.86 -2.72
CA LEU A 296 -15.75 -11.07 -1.71
C LEU A 296 -16.11 -10.49 -0.34
N ASN A 297 -16.77 -9.33 -0.31
CA ASN A 297 -17.25 -8.73 0.94
C ASN A 297 -18.34 -9.59 1.60
N VAL A 298 -19.24 -10.17 0.83
CA VAL A 298 -20.29 -11.07 1.33
C VAL A 298 -19.70 -12.39 1.82
N GLN A 299 -18.84 -13.02 1.03
CA GLN A 299 -18.25 -14.33 1.39
C GLN A 299 -17.27 -14.22 2.56
N GLN A 300 -16.54 -13.12 2.64
CA GLN A 300 -15.44 -12.89 3.60
C GLN A 300 -14.28 -13.89 3.46
N VAL A 301 -13.17 -13.54 4.04
CA VAL A 301 -12.00 -14.42 4.13
C VAL A 301 -12.03 -15.17 5.46
N PRO A 302 -11.81 -16.49 5.46
CA PRO A 302 -11.66 -17.27 6.69
C PRO A 302 -10.59 -16.64 7.62
N PRO A 303 -10.80 -16.68 8.94
CA PRO A 303 -9.70 -16.39 9.84
C PRO A 303 -8.58 -17.41 9.63
N PRO A 304 -7.30 -17.02 9.79
CA PRO A 304 -6.18 -17.94 9.59
C PRO A 304 -6.27 -19.13 10.56
N HIS A 305 -6.01 -20.35 10.06
CA HIS A 305 -6.06 -21.56 10.86
C HIS A 305 -5.19 -21.46 12.12
N GLY A 306 -3.92 -21.05 11.98
CA GLY A 306 -3.01 -20.88 13.11
C GLY A 306 -3.51 -19.86 14.14
N SER A 307 -4.03 -18.69 13.70
CA SER A 307 -4.62 -17.70 14.62
C SER A 307 -5.86 -18.25 15.35
N THR A 308 -6.67 -19.04 14.66
CA THR A 308 -7.86 -19.68 15.29
C THR A 308 -7.43 -20.71 16.33
N LEU A 309 -6.41 -21.52 16.04
CA LEU A 309 -5.86 -22.49 16.99
C LEU A 309 -5.21 -21.80 18.22
N ARG A 310 -4.56 -20.65 18.04
CA ARG A 310 -4.06 -19.85 19.19
C ARG A 310 -5.16 -19.51 20.17
N VAL A 311 -6.37 -19.25 19.70
CA VAL A 311 -7.52 -19.00 20.56
C VAL A 311 -8.09 -20.29 21.13
N SER A 312 -8.41 -21.28 20.30
CA SER A 312 -9.16 -22.47 20.70
C SER A 312 -8.42 -23.42 21.65
N ARG A 313 -7.08 -23.31 21.73
CA ARG A 313 -6.28 -24.07 22.70
C ARG A 313 -6.46 -23.63 24.16
N HIS A 314 -7.08 -22.46 24.38
CA HIS A 314 -7.33 -21.95 25.73
C HIS A 314 -8.72 -22.36 26.23
N ALA A 315 -8.79 -23.01 27.41
CA ALA A 315 -10.04 -23.47 28.00
C ALA A 315 -10.99 -22.33 28.40
N ASN A 316 -10.48 -21.12 28.56
CA ASN A 316 -11.22 -19.91 28.89
C ASN A 316 -11.58 -19.03 27.66
N ALA A 317 -11.51 -19.61 26.45
CA ALA A 317 -11.93 -18.97 25.20
C ALA A 317 -13.29 -19.54 24.73
N PHE A 318 -14.24 -18.67 24.39
CA PHE A 318 -15.59 -19.04 24.01
C PHE A 318 -16.01 -18.39 22.70
N PHE A 319 -16.46 -19.20 21.74
CA PHE A 319 -16.93 -18.74 20.42
C PHE A 319 -18.46 -18.68 20.41
N HIS A 320 -19.03 -17.49 20.38
CA HIS A 320 -20.47 -17.28 20.31
C HIS A 320 -20.87 -16.95 18.87
N LEU A 321 -21.17 -17.96 18.08
CA LEU A 321 -21.66 -17.83 16.70
C LEU A 321 -23.12 -17.37 16.69
N GLY A 322 -23.53 -16.56 15.69
CA GLY A 322 -24.89 -16.03 15.59
C GLY A 322 -25.26 -15.12 16.77
N ALA A 323 -24.30 -14.41 17.34
CA ALA A 323 -24.45 -13.55 18.51
C ALA A 323 -24.10 -12.08 18.20
N PRO A 324 -24.84 -11.41 17.29
CA PRO A 324 -24.65 -9.98 17.06
C PRO A 324 -24.90 -9.20 18.35
N VAL A 325 -24.00 -8.27 18.67
CA VAL A 325 -24.15 -7.35 19.79
C VAL A 325 -25.22 -6.31 19.43
N ARG A 326 -26.20 -6.12 20.31
CA ARG A 326 -27.28 -5.15 20.17
C ARG A 326 -27.01 -3.87 20.92
N SER A 327 -26.53 -3.99 22.16
CA SER A 327 -26.18 -2.86 23.01
C SER A 327 -25.18 -3.27 24.07
N VAL A 328 -24.49 -2.28 24.64
CA VAL A 328 -23.63 -2.45 25.81
C VAL A 328 -23.93 -1.33 26.79
N VAL A 329 -24.09 -1.67 28.07
CA VAL A 329 -24.30 -0.72 29.13
C VAL A 329 -23.33 -1.00 30.27
N GLN A 330 -22.74 0.05 30.84
CA GLN A 330 -21.95 -0.05 32.04
C GLN A 330 -22.90 -0.14 33.26
N ARG A 331 -22.67 -1.13 34.10
CA ARG A 331 -23.41 -1.34 35.35
C ARG A 331 -22.82 -0.50 36.47
N ALA A 332 -23.56 -0.41 37.58
CA ALA A 332 -23.16 0.32 38.77
C ALA A 332 -21.84 -0.27 39.42
N ASP A 333 -21.63 -1.58 39.25
CA ASP A 333 -20.43 -2.27 39.70
C ASP A 333 -19.18 -2.05 38.75
N GLY A 334 -19.37 -1.25 37.70
CA GLY A 334 -18.35 -0.95 36.70
C GLY A 334 -18.19 -2.02 35.61
N ALA A 335 -18.81 -3.19 35.72
CA ALA A 335 -18.80 -4.21 34.69
C ALA A 335 -19.68 -3.79 33.49
N LEU A 336 -19.37 -4.31 32.32
CA LEU A 336 -20.17 -4.12 31.12
C LEU A 336 -21.19 -5.25 30.97
N ARG A 337 -22.45 -4.89 30.76
CA ARG A 337 -23.48 -5.82 30.30
C ARG A 337 -23.51 -5.70 28.77
N VAL A 338 -23.21 -6.80 28.10
CA VAL A 338 -23.23 -6.91 26.63
C VAL A 338 -24.48 -7.70 26.24
N ASP A 339 -25.48 -7.04 25.66
CA ASP A 339 -26.68 -7.68 25.19
C ASP A 339 -26.52 -8.18 23.76
N THR A 340 -26.69 -9.48 23.56
CA THR A 340 -26.60 -10.13 22.25
C THR A 340 -27.94 -10.76 21.84
N ALA A 341 -28.05 -11.20 20.58
CA ALA A 341 -29.19 -11.95 20.12
C ALA A 341 -29.41 -13.28 20.89
N LYS A 342 -28.39 -13.80 21.56
CA LYS A 342 -28.40 -15.06 22.33
C LYS A 342 -28.51 -14.84 23.84
N GLY A 343 -28.69 -13.60 24.28
CA GLY A 343 -28.76 -13.23 25.67
C GLY A 343 -27.62 -12.33 26.14
N PRO A 344 -27.67 -11.84 27.38
CA PRO A 344 -26.66 -10.97 27.94
C PRO A 344 -25.45 -11.74 28.44
N LEU A 345 -24.26 -11.11 28.37
CA LEU A 345 -23.07 -11.56 29.05
C LEU A 345 -22.40 -10.38 29.76
N ALA A 346 -21.53 -10.68 30.72
CA ALA A 346 -20.76 -9.69 31.45
C ALA A 346 -19.32 -9.65 30.95
N ALA A 347 -18.79 -8.45 30.72
CA ALA A 347 -17.40 -8.20 30.37
C ALA A 347 -16.83 -7.06 31.18
N ASP A 348 -15.51 -6.97 31.27
CA ASP A 348 -14.79 -5.87 31.90
C ASP A 348 -14.17 -4.93 30.84
N ALA A 349 -13.89 -5.49 29.65
CA ALA A 349 -13.34 -4.77 28.51
C ALA A 349 -13.89 -5.30 27.17
N LEU A 350 -13.96 -4.43 26.16
CA LEU A 350 -14.31 -4.79 24.78
C LEU A 350 -13.12 -4.62 23.86
N ILE A 351 -13.02 -5.49 22.83
CA ILE A 351 -12.11 -5.29 21.71
C ILE A 351 -12.93 -5.31 20.40
N PHE A 352 -13.00 -4.18 19.74
CA PHE A 352 -13.63 -4.09 18.44
C PHE A 352 -12.67 -4.60 17.35
N CYS A 353 -13.08 -5.66 16.67
CA CYS A 353 -12.43 -6.23 15.50
C CYS A 353 -13.35 -6.13 14.29
N THR A 354 -13.96 -4.99 14.16
CA THR A 354 -15.05 -4.68 13.24
C THR A 354 -14.54 -4.14 11.90
N GLY A 355 -13.22 -3.98 11.76
CA GLY A 355 -12.57 -3.54 10.54
C GLY A 355 -12.44 -2.02 10.44
N PHE A 356 -12.35 -1.54 9.22
CA PHE A 356 -12.12 -0.13 8.89
C PHE A 356 -13.20 0.34 7.92
N ARG A 357 -13.41 1.65 7.86
CA ARG A 357 -14.29 2.27 6.85
C ARG A 357 -13.61 3.47 6.24
N THR A 358 -13.97 3.81 5.02
CA THR A 358 -13.68 5.11 4.42
C THR A 358 -14.51 6.15 5.13
N ASP A 359 -13.84 7.10 5.75
CA ASP A 359 -14.47 8.21 6.48
C ASP A 359 -13.51 9.39 6.49
N TRP A 360 -13.72 10.29 5.54
CA TRP A 360 -12.86 11.46 5.34
C TRP A 360 -12.78 12.39 6.54
N SER A 361 -13.79 12.39 7.42
CA SER A 361 -13.79 13.20 8.64
C SER A 361 -12.71 12.80 9.65
N LEU A 362 -12.24 11.54 9.56
CA LEU A 362 -11.14 11.00 10.38
C LEU A 362 -9.76 11.33 9.81
N ARG A 363 -9.70 12.01 8.65
CA ARG A 363 -8.45 12.31 7.92
C ARG A 363 -8.39 13.81 7.59
N PRO A 364 -8.21 14.66 8.62
CA PRO A 364 -8.22 16.12 8.45
C PRO A 364 -7.14 16.60 7.47
N GLU A 365 -6.06 15.86 7.28
CA GLU A 365 -5.01 16.16 6.31
C GLU A 365 -5.50 16.15 4.86
N PHE A 366 -6.63 15.52 4.57
CA PHE A 366 -7.23 15.46 3.24
C PHE A 366 -8.42 16.42 3.08
N ALA A 367 -8.80 17.15 4.13
CA ALA A 367 -9.91 18.11 4.09
C ALA A 367 -9.84 19.12 2.92
N PRO A 368 -8.63 19.54 2.44
CA PRO A 368 -8.57 20.47 1.31
C PRO A 368 -9.12 19.94 -0.02
N PHE A 369 -9.14 18.64 -0.22
CA PHE A 369 -9.61 18.06 -1.47
C PHE A 369 -10.72 17.00 -1.32
N ALA A 370 -10.90 16.41 -0.15
CA ALA A 370 -11.87 15.34 0.10
C ALA A 370 -13.31 15.63 -0.40
N PRO A 371 -13.87 16.85 -0.24
CA PRO A 371 -15.21 17.16 -0.72
C PRO A 371 -15.34 17.12 -2.25
N HIS A 372 -14.23 17.21 -2.97
CA HIS A 372 -14.19 17.25 -4.43
C HIS A 372 -13.94 15.88 -5.07
N VAL A 373 -13.63 14.86 -4.25
CA VAL A 373 -13.35 13.51 -4.75
C VAL A 373 -14.65 12.85 -5.21
N ARG A 374 -14.64 12.33 -6.43
CA ARG A 374 -15.73 11.50 -6.94
C ARG A 374 -15.67 10.12 -6.30
N LEU A 375 -16.79 9.70 -5.71
CA LEU A 375 -16.97 8.38 -5.13
C LEU A 375 -17.70 7.45 -6.11
N TRP A 376 -17.61 6.15 -5.89
CA TRP A 376 -18.33 5.19 -6.74
C TRP A 376 -19.84 5.41 -6.75
N GLN A 377 -20.46 5.77 -5.60
CA GLN A 377 -21.86 6.13 -5.53
C GLN A 377 -22.27 7.34 -6.39
N ASP A 378 -21.32 8.18 -6.76
CA ASP A 378 -21.60 9.38 -7.59
C ASP A 378 -21.75 9.02 -9.07
N ARG A 379 -21.35 7.82 -9.49
CA ARG A 379 -21.39 7.43 -10.91
C ARG A 379 -21.91 6.03 -11.21
N PHE A 380 -22.00 5.14 -10.23
CA PHE A 380 -22.42 3.75 -10.43
C PHE A 380 -23.55 3.36 -9.46
N THR A 381 -24.62 2.83 -10.05
CA THR A 381 -25.72 2.24 -9.30
C THR A 381 -25.65 0.72 -9.42
N PRO A 382 -25.42 -0.01 -8.31
CA PRO A 382 -25.34 -1.46 -8.35
C PRO A 382 -26.68 -2.12 -8.71
N PRO A 383 -26.67 -3.36 -9.24
CA PRO A 383 -27.88 -4.15 -9.37
C PRO A 383 -28.58 -4.34 -8.04
N ALA A 384 -29.90 -4.51 -8.07
CA ALA A 384 -30.71 -4.77 -6.88
C ALA A 384 -30.20 -6.03 -6.15
N GLY A 385 -29.96 -5.91 -4.85
CA GLY A 385 -29.42 -6.97 -3.99
C GLY A 385 -27.88 -7.03 -3.98
N GLU A 386 -27.19 -6.17 -4.71
CA GLU A 386 -25.73 -6.03 -4.67
C GLU A 386 -25.29 -4.69 -4.04
N GLU A 387 -26.16 -4.03 -3.29
CA GLU A 387 -25.88 -2.79 -2.59
C GLU A 387 -24.80 -3.03 -1.51
N ASP A 388 -23.79 -2.16 -1.45
CA ASP A 388 -22.70 -2.24 -0.49
C ASP A 388 -22.22 -0.82 -0.12
N ALA A 389 -22.51 -0.42 1.11
CA ALA A 389 -22.21 0.94 1.58
C ALA A 389 -20.69 1.20 1.68
N GLU A 390 -19.87 0.18 1.94
CA GLU A 390 -18.41 0.32 1.96
C GLU A 390 -17.88 0.56 0.54
N LEU A 391 -18.37 -0.19 -0.44
CA LEU A 391 -17.99 0.01 -1.84
C LEU A 391 -18.47 1.35 -2.38
N ALA A 392 -19.70 1.76 -2.02
CA ALA A 392 -20.29 3.02 -2.46
C ALA A 392 -19.43 4.25 -2.06
N THR A 393 -18.79 4.21 -0.89
CA THR A 393 -17.93 5.28 -0.38
C THR A 393 -16.47 5.18 -0.84
N SER A 394 -16.11 4.15 -1.61
CA SER A 394 -14.77 4.05 -2.20
C SER A 394 -14.55 5.16 -3.24
N PRO A 395 -13.31 5.70 -3.35
CA PRO A 395 -13.02 6.68 -4.38
C PRO A 395 -13.07 6.04 -5.77
N ASP A 396 -13.67 6.75 -6.72
CA ASP A 396 -13.53 6.45 -8.14
C ASP A 396 -12.19 7.01 -8.63
N LEU A 397 -11.33 6.14 -9.14
CA LEU A 397 -9.95 6.47 -9.46
C LEU A 397 -9.67 6.28 -10.95
N GLY A 398 -8.84 7.16 -11.49
CA GLY A 398 -8.29 7.03 -12.82
C GLY A 398 -7.21 5.93 -12.92
N PRO A 399 -6.69 5.65 -14.14
CA PRO A 399 -5.78 4.52 -14.42
C PRO A 399 -4.49 4.50 -13.58
N LEU A 400 -4.01 5.66 -13.14
CA LEU A 400 -2.82 5.81 -12.31
C LEU A 400 -3.16 6.04 -10.82
N PHE A 401 -4.28 5.49 -10.37
CA PHE A 401 -4.79 5.66 -8.99
C PHE A 401 -5.08 7.12 -8.62
N GLU A 402 -5.12 8.06 -9.58
CA GLU A 402 -5.42 9.45 -9.35
C GLU A 402 -6.87 9.65 -8.93
N PHE A 403 -7.09 10.55 -7.99
CA PHE A 403 -8.43 10.99 -7.66
C PHE A 403 -9.06 11.74 -8.82
N LEU A 404 -10.34 11.47 -9.03
CA LEU A 404 -11.15 12.13 -10.04
C LEU A 404 -12.09 13.12 -9.37
N GLU A 405 -12.29 14.26 -10.01
CA GLU A 405 -13.21 15.28 -9.49
C GLU A 405 -14.68 14.86 -9.61
N LYS A 406 -15.44 15.15 -8.55
CA LYS A 406 -16.89 15.02 -8.54
C LYS A 406 -17.55 16.02 -9.51
N THR A 407 -17.05 17.25 -9.50
CA THR A 407 -17.45 18.33 -10.38
C THR A 407 -16.21 18.82 -11.11
N PRO A 408 -16.13 18.70 -12.44
CA PRO A 408 -14.96 19.10 -13.21
C PRO A 408 -14.54 20.54 -12.93
N GLY A 409 -13.25 20.78 -12.64
CA GLY A 409 -12.67 22.09 -12.39
C GLY A 409 -12.89 22.62 -10.94
N ALA A 410 -13.51 21.84 -10.06
CA ALA A 410 -13.75 22.25 -8.68
C ALA A 410 -12.52 22.15 -7.76
N CYS A 411 -11.52 21.34 -8.14
CA CYS A 411 -10.28 21.15 -7.42
C CYS A 411 -9.11 20.97 -8.39
N PRO A 412 -8.66 22.03 -9.06
CA PRO A 412 -7.56 21.92 -10.01
C PRO A 412 -6.31 21.31 -9.36
N GLY A 413 -5.68 20.35 -10.06
CA GLY A 413 -4.52 19.62 -9.54
C GLY A 413 -4.87 18.37 -8.74
N LEU A 414 -6.16 18.04 -8.55
CA LEU A 414 -6.57 16.81 -7.84
C LEU A 414 -6.02 15.54 -8.52
N GLU A 415 -5.93 15.52 -9.83
CA GLU A 415 -5.40 14.43 -10.66
C GLU A 415 -3.90 14.15 -10.40
N ARG A 416 -3.23 14.99 -9.60
CA ARG A 416 -1.84 14.83 -9.18
C ARG A 416 -1.71 14.12 -7.83
N VAL A 417 -2.83 13.81 -7.19
CA VAL A 417 -2.89 13.04 -5.94
C VAL A 417 -3.39 11.63 -6.23
N HIS A 418 -2.57 10.64 -5.89
CA HIS A 418 -2.78 9.23 -6.21
C HIS A 418 -3.10 8.42 -4.96
N CYS A 419 -4.21 7.67 -4.98
CA CYS A 419 -4.63 6.80 -3.88
C CYS A 419 -3.92 5.44 -3.97
N PHE A 420 -2.69 5.35 -3.47
CA PHE A 420 -1.93 4.10 -3.44
C PHE A 420 -2.06 3.39 -2.08
N CYS A 421 -3.31 3.17 -1.65
CA CYS A 421 -3.67 2.52 -0.39
C CYS A 421 -4.95 1.69 -0.56
N TYR A 422 -5.35 0.95 0.50
CA TYR A 422 -6.42 -0.04 0.43
C TYR A 422 -7.75 0.45 -0.19
N PRO A 423 -8.22 1.69 0.06
CA PRO A 423 -9.46 2.18 -0.57
C PRO A 423 -9.46 2.19 -2.11
N ALA A 424 -8.30 2.07 -2.76
CA ALA A 424 -8.21 1.90 -4.20
C ALA A 424 -8.71 0.54 -4.71
N ALA A 425 -9.04 -0.40 -3.80
CA ALA A 425 -9.29 -1.78 -4.15
C ALA A 425 -10.51 -2.01 -5.07
N LEU A 426 -11.53 -1.15 -5.03
CA LEU A 426 -12.68 -1.26 -5.93
C LEU A 426 -12.30 -0.88 -7.37
N SER A 427 -11.47 0.15 -7.55
CA SER A 427 -11.00 0.58 -8.88
C SER A 427 -9.85 -0.29 -9.41
N HIS A 428 -8.96 -0.79 -8.54
CA HIS A 428 -7.66 -1.36 -8.94
C HIS A 428 -7.37 -2.78 -8.43
N GLY A 429 -8.31 -3.42 -7.74
CA GLY A 429 -8.09 -4.74 -7.15
C GLY A 429 -7.14 -4.70 -5.95
N ALA A 430 -6.35 -5.74 -5.76
CA ALA A 430 -5.50 -5.89 -4.59
C ALA A 430 -4.11 -5.21 -4.71
N ALA A 431 -3.88 -4.44 -5.77
CA ALA A 431 -2.58 -3.90 -6.18
C ALA A 431 -1.88 -2.98 -5.16
N THR A 432 -2.61 -2.43 -4.18
CA THR A 432 -2.07 -1.45 -3.22
C THR A 432 -1.93 -1.95 -1.79
N GLY A 433 -2.51 -3.10 -1.46
CA GLY A 433 -2.59 -3.56 -0.06
C GLY A 433 -2.27 -5.03 0.15
N ASP A 434 -2.15 -5.81 -0.91
CA ASP A 434 -1.86 -7.24 -0.84
C ASP A 434 -0.38 -7.49 -1.15
N ILE A 435 0.30 -8.20 -0.23
CA ILE A 435 1.74 -8.43 -0.35
C ILE A 435 2.12 -9.08 -1.70
N PRO A 436 1.40 -10.12 -2.19
CA PRO A 436 1.72 -10.74 -3.48
C PRO A 436 1.60 -9.82 -4.70
N GLN A 437 0.75 -8.79 -4.66
CA GLN A 437 0.49 -7.92 -5.82
C GLN A 437 1.11 -6.53 -5.70
N ILE A 438 1.84 -6.25 -4.63
CA ILE A 438 2.36 -4.89 -4.38
C ILE A 438 3.36 -4.43 -5.44
N THR A 439 4.18 -5.35 -5.97
CA THR A 439 5.12 -5.06 -7.06
C THR A 439 4.38 -4.57 -8.31
N ASP A 440 3.30 -5.27 -8.71
CA ASP A 440 2.54 -4.94 -9.93
C ASP A 440 1.90 -3.55 -9.81
N GLY A 441 1.28 -3.25 -8.67
CA GLY A 441 0.69 -1.94 -8.39
C GLY A 441 1.72 -0.83 -8.39
N ALA A 442 2.85 -1.02 -7.70
CA ALA A 442 3.93 -0.05 -7.59
C ALA A 442 4.58 0.25 -8.95
N GLN A 443 4.89 -0.79 -9.73
CA GLN A 443 5.47 -0.63 -11.07
C GLN A 443 4.50 0.05 -12.04
N ARG A 444 3.20 -0.28 -11.98
CA ARG A 444 2.19 0.38 -12.83
C ARG A 444 2.09 1.87 -12.53
N LEU A 445 1.98 2.25 -11.26
CA LEU A 445 1.94 3.66 -10.86
C LEU A 445 3.25 4.37 -11.24
N ALA A 446 4.40 3.77 -10.96
CA ALA A 446 5.70 4.37 -11.26
C ALA A 446 5.89 4.63 -12.76
N ARG A 447 5.56 3.65 -13.63
CA ARG A 447 5.62 3.81 -15.10
C ARG A 447 4.68 4.90 -15.60
N GLY A 448 3.48 4.96 -15.04
CA GLY A 448 2.52 6.01 -15.39
C GLY A 448 2.99 7.40 -14.96
N LEU A 449 3.55 7.53 -13.76
CA LEU A 449 4.13 8.79 -13.28
C LEU A 449 5.32 9.22 -14.15
N ALA A 450 6.22 8.30 -14.50
CA ALA A 450 7.32 8.58 -15.42
C ALA A 450 6.82 9.10 -16.78
N ALA A 451 5.79 8.46 -17.35
CA ALA A 451 5.18 8.91 -18.60
C ALA A 451 4.56 10.31 -18.47
N ARG A 452 3.85 10.61 -17.38
CA ARG A 452 3.30 11.95 -17.13
C ARG A 452 4.38 13.02 -17.00
N LEU A 453 5.43 12.75 -16.24
CA LEU A 453 6.57 13.65 -16.07
C LEU A 453 7.26 13.94 -17.41
N LEU A 454 7.41 12.93 -18.28
CA LEU A 454 7.93 13.14 -19.64
C LEU A 454 7.03 14.06 -20.45
N CYS A 455 5.70 13.82 -20.44
CA CYS A 455 4.74 14.64 -21.18
C CYS A 455 4.73 16.09 -20.69
N GLU A 456 4.87 16.30 -19.37
CA GLU A 456 4.95 17.64 -18.78
C GLU A 456 6.23 18.39 -19.20
N ASP A 457 7.35 17.67 -19.37
CA ASP A 457 8.66 18.24 -19.67
C ASP A 457 9.07 18.09 -21.15
N VAL A 458 8.15 17.69 -22.04
CA VAL A 458 8.48 17.33 -23.45
C VAL A 458 9.20 18.43 -24.20
N ALA A 459 8.82 19.69 -24.00
CA ALA A 459 9.48 20.82 -24.65
C ALA A 459 10.95 20.99 -24.20
N GLN A 460 11.22 20.71 -22.94
CA GLN A 460 12.58 20.79 -22.38
C GLN A 460 13.42 19.61 -22.88
N HIS A 461 12.84 18.41 -22.99
CA HIS A 461 13.51 17.22 -23.57
C HIS A 461 13.81 17.45 -25.06
N PHE A 462 12.88 18.02 -25.82
CA PHE A 462 13.12 18.37 -27.20
C PHE A 462 14.25 19.40 -27.36
N ALA A 463 14.27 20.44 -26.52
CA ALA A 463 15.36 21.41 -26.50
C ALA A 463 16.71 20.79 -26.11
N ALA A 464 16.70 19.77 -25.21
CA ALA A 464 17.90 19.02 -24.84
C ALA A 464 18.42 18.18 -26.00
N MET A 465 17.54 17.55 -26.80
CA MET A 465 17.92 16.82 -28.03
C MET A 465 18.64 17.75 -29.02
N GLY A 466 18.11 18.98 -29.21
CA GLY A 466 18.74 19.94 -30.09
C GLY A 466 20.11 20.46 -29.64
N ARG A 467 20.45 20.30 -28.36
CA ARG A 467 21.74 20.67 -27.77
C ARG A 467 22.74 19.51 -27.68
N TYR A 468 22.28 18.28 -27.96
CA TYR A 468 23.15 17.11 -27.94
C TYR A 468 24.07 17.13 -29.15
N ASP A 469 25.38 17.12 -28.93
CA ASP A 469 26.39 17.33 -29.91
C ASP A 469 27.57 16.33 -29.79
N GLU A 470 27.41 15.22 -29.11
CA GLU A 470 28.38 14.14 -29.07
C GLU A 470 28.43 13.43 -30.46
N PRO A 471 29.52 13.52 -31.21
CA PRO A 471 29.57 12.91 -32.53
C PRO A 471 29.77 11.39 -32.40
N GLU A 472 28.95 10.62 -33.10
CA GLU A 472 29.16 9.19 -33.31
C GLU A 472 30.15 8.91 -34.42
N LEU A 473 30.31 9.86 -35.39
CA LEU A 473 31.30 9.83 -36.46
C LEU A 473 32.22 11.03 -36.32
N VAL A 474 33.54 10.80 -36.37
CA VAL A 474 34.52 11.87 -36.21
C VAL A 474 34.94 12.51 -37.56
N GLY A 475 34.46 11.95 -38.69
CA GLY A 475 34.58 12.51 -40.02
C GLY A 475 35.79 11.94 -40.79
N ASP A 476 36.47 10.93 -40.27
CA ASP A 476 37.57 10.22 -40.93
C ASP A 476 37.18 8.81 -41.44
N GLU A 477 35.92 8.39 -41.19
CA GLU A 477 35.42 7.07 -41.55
C GLU A 477 35.12 6.91 -43.03
N TRP A 478 35.07 8.02 -43.79
CA TRP A 478 34.85 7.99 -45.25
C TRP A 478 35.64 9.10 -45.99
N THR A 479 35.92 8.85 -47.23
CA THR A 479 36.44 9.87 -48.14
C THR A 479 35.36 10.25 -49.12
N PRO A 480 34.97 11.55 -49.26
CA PRO A 480 34.00 11.96 -50.24
C PRO A 480 34.40 11.60 -51.64
N ALA A 481 33.55 10.94 -52.41
CA ALA A 481 33.80 10.70 -53.84
C ALA A 481 33.52 11.98 -54.63
N GLU A 482 34.40 12.28 -55.58
CA GLU A 482 34.12 13.30 -56.58
C GLU A 482 32.95 12.82 -57.45
N PHE A 483 32.02 13.72 -57.73
CA PHE A 483 30.93 13.41 -58.62
C PHE A 483 31.49 13.38 -60.04
N PRO A 484 31.33 12.27 -60.81
CA PRO A 484 31.83 12.24 -62.18
C PRO A 484 31.16 13.35 -63.02
N ALA A 485 31.99 14.16 -63.69
CA ALA A 485 31.45 15.17 -64.59
C ALA A 485 30.49 14.49 -65.57
N TYR A 486 29.29 14.97 -65.68
CA TYR A 486 28.29 14.49 -66.65
C TYR A 486 28.86 14.80 -68.03
N ALA A 487 29.38 13.78 -68.74
CA ALA A 487 29.64 13.89 -70.15
C ALA A 487 28.33 14.11 -70.85
N ALA A 488 28.09 15.34 -71.34
CA ALA A 488 26.98 15.62 -72.19
C ALA A 488 26.97 14.60 -73.34
N CYS A 489 26.01 13.72 -73.36
CA CYS A 489 25.77 12.90 -74.53
C CYS A 489 25.55 13.89 -75.70
N ASP A 490 26.47 13.90 -76.61
CA ASP A 490 26.29 14.57 -77.90
C ASP A 490 25.04 13.97 -78.55
N ASP A 491 23.98 14.72 -78.52
CA ASP A 491 22.80 14.44 -79.32
C ASP A 491 23.17 14.59 -80.78
N GLY A 492 23.75 13.52 -81.31
CA GLY A 492 23.96 13.40 -82.74
C GLY A 492 22.63 13.46 -83.54
N SER A 493 22.11 14.64 -83.64
CA SER A 493 21.09 14.92 -84.65
C SER A 493 21.77 15.13 -86.02
N GLU A 494 22.23 14.05 -86.65
CA GLU A 494 22.47 14.07 -88.08
C GLU A 494 21.15 14.07 -88.81
N GLY A 495 20.92 15.20 -89.46
CA GLY A 495 19.84 15.32 -90.42
C GLY A 495 20.03 14.36 -91.59
N ALA A 496 18.96 13.60 -91.86
CA ALA A 496 18.79 12.93 -93.12
C ALA A 496 17.62 13.52 -93.86
N ARG A 497 17.96 13.94 -95.05
CA ARG A 497 17.07 14.45 -96.11
C ARG A 497 15.99 13.46 -96.52
#